data_6171b475e6051bc6cd4d4f2c93143fe4
#
_entry.id   6171b475e6051bc6cd4d4f2c93143fe4
#
_cell.length_a   1.000
_cell.length_b   1.000
_cell.length_c   1.000
_cell.angle_alpha   90.00
_cell.angle_beta   90.00
_cell.angle_gamma   90.00
#
_symmetry.space_group_name_H-M   'P 1'
#
loop_
_entity.id
_entity.type
_entity.pdbx_description
1 polymer ?
#
loop_
_entity_poly.entity_id
_entity_poly.type
_entity_poly.pdbx_seq_one_letter_code
_entity_poly.pdbx_strand_id
1 'polypeptide(L)'
;MQLAWPEEPNVIFEFLLGKWAPEGVMDADIYLALVTMHGTIMVFFVLTAGLSGTFSNLLIPLQLGARDMATGFLNMIAYWLLFISTVLMVASIFVEAGPAAAGWTIYPPLSALELAQPGSGLGMTLWLISMAVLSLIHI
;
A
#
# COMPACT_ATOMS: atom_id res chain seq x y z
N MET A 1 -12.88 12.98 7.35
CA MET A 1 -12.55 14.12 8.20
C MET A 1 -12.79 13.85 9.68
N GLN A 2 -13.87 13.21 10.08
CA GLN A 2 -14.13 12.85 11.50
C GLN A 2 -13.06 11.93 12.14
N LEU A 3 -12.35 11.13 11.34
CA LEU A 3 -11.27 10.26 11.83
C LEU A 3 -10.01 11.03 12.25
N ALA A 4 -9.71 12.16 11.60
CA ALA A 4 -8.51 12.94 11.88
C ALA A 4 -8.75 14.04 12.92
N TRP A 5 -9.97 14.60 12.97
CA TRP A 5 -10.37 15.64 13.92
C TRP A 5 -11.79 15.36 14.44
N PRO A 6 -11.96 14.36 15.30
CA PRO A 6 -13.24 14.16 15.97
C PRO A 6 -13.50 15.35 16.93
N GLU A 7 -14.71 15.83 16.96
CA GLU A 7 -15.12 16.86 17.92
C GLU A 7 -15.09 16.33 19.36
N GLU A 8 -15.20 15.00 19.51
CA GLU A 8 -15.10 14.30 20.79
C GLU A 8 -14.24 13.01 20.64
N PRO A 9 -13.50 12.62 21.69
CA PRO A 9 -12.73 11.39 21.69
C PRO A 9 -13.62 10.18 21.40
N ASN A 10 -13.19 9.33 20.50
CA ASN A 10 -13.94 8.13 20.13
C ASN A 10 -13.36 6.89 20.80
N VAL A 11 -14.05 6.36 21.80
CA VAL A 11 -13.64 5.18 22.58
C VAL A 11 -13.42 3.94 21.69
N ILE A 12 -14.15 3.83 20.58
CA ILE A 12 -13.99 2.73 19.64
C ILE A 12 -12.64 2.83 18.91
N PHE A 13 -12.22 4.03 18.54
CA PHE A 13 -10.91 4.23 17.90
C PHE A 13 -9.76 4.04 18.88
N GLU A 14 -9.90 4.49 20.13
CA GLU A 14 -8.92 4.23 21.17
C GLU A 14 -8.73 2.71 21.38
N PHE A 15 -9.82 1.96 21.45
CA PHE A 15 -9.78 0.51 21.63
C PHE A 15 -9.18 -0.23 20.41
N LEU A 16 -9.56 0.15 19.19
CA LEU A 16 -9.13 -0.53 17.95
C LEU A 16 -7.73 -0.12 17.48
N LEU A 17 -7.39 1.15 17.62
CA LEU A 17 -6.15 1.72 17.09
C LEU A 17 -5.08 1.91 18.17
N GLY A 18 -5.44 1.88 19.45
CA GLY A 18 -4.52 1.91 20.58
C GLY A 18 -3.50 3.06 20.46
N LYS A 19 -2.21 2.72 20.28
CA LYS A 19 -1.13 3.71 20.21
C LYS A 19 -1.25 4.71 19.05
N TRP A 20 -2.05 4.43 18.02
CA TRP A 20 -2.24 5.30 16.87
C TRP A 20 -3.35 6.34 17.06
N ALA A 21 -4.16 6.17 18.08
CA ALA A 21 -5.23 7.10 18.43
C ALA A 21 -5.31 7.27 19.96
N PRO A 22 -4.25 7.84 20.60
CA PRO A 22 -4.27 8.11 22.03
C PRO A 22 -5.44 9.05 22.35
N GLU A 23 -6.18 8.74 23.41
CA GLU A 23 -7.37 9.48 23.83
C GLU A 23 -8.50 9.50 22.78
N GLY A 24 -8.53 8.53 21.85
CA GLY A 24 -9.55 8.45 20.79
C GLY A 24 -9.38 9.45 19.66
N VAL A 25 -8.26 10.18 19.62
CA VAL A 25 -7.90 11.11 18.55
C VAL A 25 -6.71 10.58 17.78
N MET A 26 -6.82 10.44 16.47
CA MET A 26 -5.73 9.98 15.62
C MET A 26 -4.69 11.09 15.44
N ASP A 27 -3.42 10.74 15.62
CA ASP A 27 -2.29 11.64 15.31
C ASP A 27 -2.31 12.02 13.83
N ALA A 28 -1.98 13.28 13.52
CA ALA A 28 -1.95 13.81 12.16
C ALA A 28 -0.95 13.06 11.27
N ASP A 29 0.20 12.69 11.80
CA ASP A 29 1.23 11.94 11.06
C ASP A 29 0.77 10.53 10.71
N ILE A 30 0.10 9.85 11.63
CA ILE A 30 -0.51 8.53 11.37
C ILE A 30 -1.63 8.65 10.34
N TYR A 31 -2.45 9.70 10.41
CA TYR A 31 -3.47 9.93 9.40
C TYR A 31 -2.87 10.12 7.99
N LEU A 32 -1.81 10.92 7.86
CA LEU A 32 -1.10 11.12 6.59
C LEU A 32 -0.47 9.82 6.08
N ALA A 33 0.08 9.01 6.97
CA ALA A 33 0.60 7.70 6.63
C ALA A 33 -0.51 6.76 6.10
N LEU A 34 -1.67 6.73 6.75
CA LEU A 34 -2.81 5.94 6.27
C LEU A 34 -3.35 6.43 4.93
N VAL A 35 -3.39 7.75 4.69
CA VAL A 35 -3.77 8.32 3.39
C VAL A 35 -2.77 7.91 2.30
N THR A 36 -1.47 7.94 2.60
CA THR A 36 -0.41 7.49 1.68
C THR A 36 -0.57 6.00 1.34
N MET A 37 -0.77 5.16 2.35
CA MET A 37 -0.98 3.72 2.16
C MET A 37 -2.27 3.45 1.40
N HIS A 38 -3.37 4.14 1.72
CA HIS A 38 -4.62 4.02 1.00
C HIS A 38 -4.45 4.37 -0.48
N GLY A 39 -3.84 5.51 -0.81
CA GLY A 39 -3.57 5.92 -2.19
C GLY A 39 -2.71 4.90 -2.94
N THR A 40 -1.65 4.42 -2.30
CA THR A 40 -0.76 3.39 -2.86
C THR A 40 -1.53 2.09 -3.16
N ILE A 41 -2.28 1.58 -2.20
CA ILE A 41 -3.03 0.33 -2.36
C ILE A 41 -4.08 0.47 -3.47
N MET A 42 -4.83 1.56 -3.48
CA MET A 42 -5.89 1.77 -4.47
C MET A 42 -5.34 1.92 -5.89
N VAL A 43 -4.24 2.65 -6.09
CA VAL A 43 -3.66 2.88 -7.42
C VAL A 43 -2.89 1.64 -7.90
N PHE A 44 -2.00 1.10 -7.11
CA PHE A 44 -1.07 0.07 -7.57
C PHE A 44 -1.60 -1.35 -7.37
N PHE A 45 -2.18 -1.67 -6.22
CA PHE A 45 -2.66 -3.03 -5.96
C PHE A 45 -4.07 -3.27 -6.49
N VAL A 46 -5.00 -2.35 -6.30
CA VAL A 46 -6.39 -2.54 -6.74
C VAL A 46 -6.53 -2.20 -8.22
N LEU A 47 -6.19 -0.97 -8.63
CA LEU A 47 -6.42 -0.52 -10.00
C LEU A 47 -5.45 -1.22 -10.98
N THR A 48 -4.14 -1.14 -10.74
CA THR A 48 -3.15 -1.67 -11.68
C THR A 48 -3.07 -3.19 -11.61
N ALA A 49 -2.72 -3.77 -10.47
CA ALA A 49 -2.53 -5.21 -10.36
C ALA A 49 -3.87 -5.97 -10.33
N GLY A 50 -4.86 -5.51 -9.59
CA GLY A 50 -6.16 -6.16 -9.46
C GLY A 50 -6.96 -6.14 -10.75
N LEU A 51 -7.20 -4.98 -11.34
CA LEU A 51 -7.97 -4.88 -12.58
C LEU A 51 -7.22 -5.48 -13.78
N SER A 52 -5.97 -5.11 -14.00
CA SER A 52 -5.21 -5.64 -15.14
C SER A 52 -4.94 -7.14 -14.97
N GLY A 53 -4.52 -7.60 -13.81
CA GLY A 53 -4.24 -9.01 -13.56
C GLY A 53 -5.48 -9.87 -13.63
N THR A 54 -6.61 -9.45 -13.09
CA THR A 54 -7.86 -10.24 -13.12
C THR A 54 -8.53 -10.16 -14.47
N PHE A 55 -8.83 -8.95 -14.97
CA PHE A 55 -9.60 -8.80 -16.20
C PHE A 55 -8.80 -9.18 -17.44
N SER A 56 -7.52 -8.82 -17.53
CA SER A 56 -6.70 -9.20 -18.69
C SER A 56 -6.52 -10.71 -18.77
N ASN A 57 -6.21 -11.35 -17.66
CA ASN A 57 -5.99 -12.79 -17.61
C ASN A 57 -7.26 -13.61 -17.92
N LEU A 58 -8.43 -13.05 -17.67
CA LEU A 58 -9.70 -13.69 -17.97
C LEU A 58 -10.23 -13.29 -19.36
N LEU A 59 -10.27 -11.98 -19.65
CA LEU A 59 -10.95 -11.49 -20.86
C LEU A 59 -10.15 -11.71 -22.14
N ILE A 60 -8.81 -11.57 -22.10
CA ILE A 60 -8.00 -11.72 -23.32
C ILE A 60 -8.10 -13.15 -23.87
N PRO A 61 -7.90 -14.23 -23.10
CA PRO A 61 -8.10 -15.57 -23.60
C PRO A 61 -9.51 -15.81 -24.14
N LEU A 62 -10.54 -15.32 -23.44
CA LEU A 62 -11.93 -15.46 -23.89
C LEU A 62 -12.19 -14.76 -25.22
N GLN A 63 -11.67 -13.54 -25.40
CA GLN A 63 -11.84 -12.78 -26.63
C GLN A 63 -11.12 -13.41 -27.82
N LEU A 64 -10.01 -14.08 -27.59
CA LEU A 64 -9.25 -14.80 -28.63
C LEU A 64 -9.74 -16.22 -28.86
N GLY A 65 -10.69 -16.71 -28.07
CA GLY A 65 -11.16 -18.10 -28.13
C GLY A 65 -10.11 -19.11 -27.64
N ALA A 66 -9.08 -18.64 -26.89
CA ALA A 66 -8.04 -19.49 -26.33
C ALA A 66 -8.51 -20.12 -25.02
N ARG A 67 -8.02 -21.35 -24.73
CA ARG A 67 -8.34 -22.02 -23.46
C ARG A 67 -7.58 -21.46 -22.27
N ASP A 68 -6.40 -20.87 -22.51
CA ASP A 68 -5.51 -20.36 -21.47
C ASP A 68 -4.57 -19.31 -22.06
N MET A 69 -3.78 -18.65 -21.18
CA MET A 69 -2.76 -17.69 -21.57
C MET A 69 -1.57 -18.39 -22.25
N ALA A 70 -0.92 -17.69 -23.19
CA ALA A 70 0.26 -18.20 -23.88
C ALA A 70 1.46 -18.44 -22.94
N THR A 71 1.59 -17.64 -21.86
CA THR A 71 2.70 -17.65 -20.91
C THR A 71 2.22 -17.92 -19.48
N GLY A 72 1.54 -19.04 -19.26
CA GLY A 72 0.98 -19.40 -17.94
C GLY A 72 2.02 -19.43 -16.81
N PHE A 73 3.26 -19.86 -17.10
CA PHE A 73 4.36 -19.89 -16.13
C PHE A 73 4.74 -18.46 -15.68
N LEU A 74 4.90 -17.52 -16.60
CA LEU A 74 5.20 -16.12 -16.25
C LEU A 74 4.06 -15.48 -15.45
N ASN A 75 2.82 -15.77 -15.79
CA ASN A 75 1.66 -15.31 -15.03
C ASN A 75 1.66 -15.83 -13.58
N MET A 76 2.06 -17.09 -13.37
CA MET A 76 2.21 -17.66 -12.03
C MET A 76 3.33 -16.95 -11.25
N ILE A 77 4.47 -16.63 -11.87
CA ILE A 77 5.55 -15.86 -11.24
C ILE A 77 5.05 -14.46 -10.87
N ALA A 78 4.35 -13.78 -11.77
CA ALA A 78 3.77 -12.47 -11.51
C ALA A 78 2.83 -12.47 -10.29
N TYR A 79 2.00 -13.51 -10.14
CA TYR A 79 1.15 -13.68 -8.96
C TYR A 79 1.96 -13.80 -7.67
N TRP A 80 3.03 -14.58 -7.65
CA TRP A 80 3.89 -14.73 -6.47
C TRP A 80 4.65 -13.46 -6.14
N LEU A 81 5.10 -12.70 -7.13
CA LEU A 81 5.71 -11.39 -6.93
C LEU A 81 4.71 -10.39 -6.33
N LEU A 82 3.47 -10.39 -6.81
CA LEU A 82 2.39 -9.59 -6.23
C LEU A 82 2.15 -9.95 -4.76
N PHE A 83 2.12 -11.24 -4.44
CA PHE A 83 1.93 -11.71 -3.07
C PHE A 83 3.06 -11.23 -2.15
N ILE A 84 4.33 -11.39 -2.56
CA ILE A 84 5.50 -10.91 -1.81
C ILE A 84 5.44 -9.39 -1.62
N SER A 85 5.13 -8.64 -2.68
CA SER A 85 4.97 -7.20 -2.63
C SER A 85 3.89 -6.79 -1.61
N THR A 86 2.75 -7.46 -1.60
CA THR A 86 1.65 -7.22 -0.65
C THR A 86 2.10 -7.46 0.79
N VAL A 87 2.82 -8.54 1.05
CA VAL A 87 3.35 -8.85 2.40
C VAL A 87 4.33 -7.76 2.86
N LEU A 88 5.22 -7.30 2.00
CA LEU A 88 6.16 -6.21 2.30
C LEU A 88 5.43 -4.89 2.58
N MET A 89 4.38 -4.59 1.81
CA MET A 89 3.56 -3.40 2.00
C MET A 89 2.83 -3.44 3.35
N VAL A 90 2.23 -4.57 3.69
CA VAL A 90 1.55 -4.75 4.99
C VAL A 90 2.57 -4.69 6.13
N ALA A 91 3.75 -5.30 5.98
CA ALA A 91 4.80 -5.25 6.99
C ALA A 91 5.27 -3.81 7.28
N SER A 92 5.27 -2.92 6.28
CA SER A 92 5.64 -1.52 6.46
C SER A 92 4.74 -0.75 7.43
N ILE A 93 3.49 -1.20 7.61
CA ILE A 93 2.53 -0.56 8.55
C ILE A 93 2.92 -0.80 10.01
N PHE A 94 3.57 -1.94 10.30
CA PHE A 94 3.89 -2.36 11.66
C PHE A 94 5.29 -1.95 12.13
N VAL A 95 6.02 -1.19 11.33
CA VAL A 95 7.34 -0.67 11.70
C VAL A 95 7.21 0.36 12.83
N GLU A 96 8.16 0.35 13.77
CA GLU A 96 8.16 1.28 14.91
C GLU A 96 8.13 2.75 14.51
N ALA A 97 8.86 3.10 13.44
CA ALA A 97 8.90 4.46 12.89
C ALA A 97 7.61 4.85 12.14
N GLY A 98 6.66 3.91 11.99
CA GLY A 98 5.45 4.11 11.22
C GLY A 98 5.59 3.78 9.73
N PRO A 99 4.46 3.70 9.01
CA PRO A 99 4.44 3.47 7.57
C PRO A 99 4.88 4.70 6.78
N ALA A 100 5.12 4.54 5.47
CA ALA A 100 5.45 5.65 4.59
C ALA A 100 4.34 6.72 4.59
N ALA A 101 4.70 7.98 4.79
CA ALA A 101 3.78 9.10 4.92
C ALA A 101 4.02 10.26 3.93
N ALA A 102 4.91 10.05 2.93
CA ALA A 102 5.28 11.08 1.94
C ALA A 102 4.27 11.29 0.80
N GLY A 103 3.11 10.65 0.86
CA GLY A 103 2.19 10.55 -0.28
C GLY A 103 2.59 9.42 -1.23
N TRP A 104 1.66 8.90 -2.01
CA TRP A 104 1.91 7.81 -2.97
C TRP A 104 2.85 8.21 -4.11
N THR A 105 3.05 9.50 -4.35
CA THR A 105 3.96 10.07 -5.35
C THR A 105 5.39 10.26 -4.84
N ILE A 106 5.63 10.09 -3.53
CA ILE A 106 6.95 10.15 -2.88
C ILE A 106 7.78 11.39 -3.21
N TYR A 107 7.19 12.58 -3.12
CA TYR A 107 7.92 13.82 -3.41
C TYR A 107 9.00 14.14 -2.36
N PRO A 108 10.25 14.46 -2.79
CA PRO A 108 11.25 15.08 -1.92
C PRO A 108 10.79 16.51 -1.50
N PRO A 109 11.17 17.00 -0.32
CA PRO A 109 12.06 16.39 0.68
C PRO A 109 11.37 15.37 1.61
N LEU A 110 10.04 15.26 1.59
CA LEU A 110 9.26 14.44 2.52
C LEU A 110 9.63 12.95 2.46
N SER A 111 10.03 12.45 1.29
CA SER A 111 10.41 11.06 1.11
C SER A 111 11.88 10.76 1.39
N ALA A 112 12.73 11.79 1.55
CA ALA A 112 14.18 11.64 1.59
C ALA A 112 14.79 11.96 2.97
N LEU A 113 14.13 12.81 3.77
CA LEU A 113 14.64 13.26 5.05
C LEU A 113 13.94 12.51 6.20
N GLU A 114 14.70 11.82 7.04
CA GLU A 114 14.17 11.12 8.21
C GLU A 114 13.40 12.04 9.17
N LEU A 115 13.84 13.29 9.28
CA LEU A 115 13.23 14.30 10.14
C LEU A 115 12.00 14.97 9.53
N ALA A 116 11.71 14.75 8.26
CA ALA A 116 10.60 15.42 7.57
C ALA A 116 9.23 14.92 8.04
N GLN A 117 9.15 13.63 8.39
CA GLN A 117 7.94 13.00 8.91
C GLN A 117 8.22 11.60 9.46
N PRO A 118 7.37 11.07 10.35
CA PRO A 118 7.43 9.68 10.80
C PRO A 118 7.33 8.72 9.61
N GLY A 119 8.11 7.63 9.65
CA GLY A 119 8.07 6.57 8.64
C GLY A 119 8.92 6.82 7.39
N SER A 120 9.71 7.91 7.33
CA SER A 120 10.63 8.13 6.22
C SER A 120 11.82 7.14 6.19
N GLY A 121 12.13 6.48 7.30
CA GLY A 121 13.19 5.48 7.42
C GLY A 121 12.80 4.11 6.87
N LEU A 122 12.73 3.10 7.75
CA LEU A 122 12.46 1.71 7.37
C LEU A 122 11.08 1.51 6.72
N GLY A 123 10.06 2.24 7.16
CA GLY A 123 8.72 2.18 6.55
C GLY A 123 8.73 2.59 5.07
N MET A 124 9.45 3.68 4.73
CA MET A 124 9.63 4.12 3.35
C MET A 124 10.47 3.13 2.55
N THR A 125 11.52 2.55 3.14
CA THR A 125 12.35 1.54 2.49
C THR A 125 11.53 0.30 2.12
N LEU A 126 10.71 -0.21 3.03
CA LEU A 126 9.80 -1.34 2.76
C LEU A 126 8.76 -1.00 1.70
N TRP A 127 8.22 0.22 1.72
CA TRP A 127 7.33 0.71 0.69
C TRP A 127 8.01 0.71 -0.68
N LEU A 128 9.23 1.25 -0.80
CA LEU A 128 10.00 1.27 -2.05
C LEU A 128 10.31 -0.14 -2.55
N ILE A 129 10.75 -1.05 -1.68
CA ILE A 129 11.01 -2.45 -2.05
C ILE A 129 9.73 -3.13 -2.51
N SER A 130 8.62 -2.93 -1.81
CA SER A 130 7.31 -3.45 -2.20
C SER A 130 6.93 -2.99 -3.60
N MET A 131 7.07 -1.70 -3.89
CA MET A 131 6.76 -1.13 -5.20
C MET A 131 7.70 -1.62 -6.30
N ALA A 132 8.99 -1.80 -6.00
CA ALA A 132 9.95 -2.39 -6.93
C ALA A 132 9.57 -3.83 -7.28
N VAL A 133 9.24 -4.66 -6.29
CA VAL A 133 8.79 -6.04 -6.51
C VAL A 133 7.47 -6.07 -7.28
N LEU A 134 6.53 -5.17 -6.95
CA LEU A 134 5.27 -5.04 -7.69
C LEU A 134 5.50 -4.71 -9.16
N SER A 135 6.45 -3.83 -9.47
CA SER A 135 6.74 -3.45 -10.87
C SER A 135 7.26 -4.63 -11.71
N LEU A 136 7.86 -5.65 -11.08
CA LEU A 136 8.33 -6.86 -11.77
C LEU A 136 7.18 -7.73 -12.30
N ILE A 137 5.95 -7.56 -11.87
CA ILE A 137 4.79 -8.29 -12.42
C ILE A 137 4.51 -7.93 -13.89
N HIS A 138 5.07 -6.83 -14.39
CA HIS A 138 4.91 -6.38 -15.77
C HIS A 138 5.94 -7.00 -16.74
N ILE A 139 6.76 -7.94 -16.26
CA ILE A 139 7.65 -8.74 -17.11
C ILE A 139 6.85 -9.80 -17.85
#